data_a35e02f8d3dc4ee6ed00607b322db934
#
_entry.id   a35e02f8d3dc4ee6ed00607b322db934
#
_cell.length_a   1.000
_cell.length_b   1.000
_cell.length_c   1.000
_cell.angle_alpha   90.00
_cell.angle_beta   90.00
_cell.angle_gamma   90.00
#
_symmetry.space_group_name_H-M   'P 1'
#
loop_
_entity.id
_entity.type
_entity.pdbx_description
1 polymer ?
#
loop_
_entity_poly.entity_id
_entity_poly.type
_entity_poly.pdbx_seq_one_letter_code
_entity_poly.pdbx_strand_id
1 'polypeptide(L)' 'MDPNKIGLKTINKLFEYEKQSRLIDEMNSDELKNFAKLYCKMYLLQQEVISSLASL' A
#
# COMPACT_ATOMS: atom_id res chain seq x y z
N MET A 1 -13.77 0.78 3.38
CA MET A 1 -13.00 -0.47 3.62
C MET A 1 -12.19 -0.31 4.90
N ASP A 2 -12.28 -1.26 5.78
CA ASP A 2 -11.58 -1.24 7.06
C ASP A 2 -10.25 -1.99 6.93
N PRO A 3 -9.10 -1.33 7.11
CA PRO A 3 -7.81 -2.01 7.00
C PRO A 3 -7.62 -3.13 8.02
N ASN A 4 -8.34 -3.08 9.13
CA ASN A 4 -8.26 -4.14 10.14
C ASN A 4 -8.90 -5.45 9.70
N LYS A 5 -9.69 -5.43 8.62
CA LYS A 5 -10.31 -6.62 8.05
C LYS A 5 -9.42 -7.33 7.04
N ILE A 6 -8.33 -6.71 6.65
CA ILE A 6 -7.36 -7.32 5.73
C ILE A 6 -6.31 -8.04 6.56
N GLY A 7 -6.25 -9.37 6.41
CA GLY A 7 -5.28 -10.19 7.13
C GLY A 7 -4.04 -10.46 6.30
N LEU A 8 -2.89 -10.10 6.84
CA LEU A 8 -1.60 -10.43 6.25
C LEU A 8 -1.07 -11.69 6.92
N LYS A 9 -0.68 -12.68 6.12
CA LYS A 9 -0.34 -14.01 6.63
C LYS A 9 1.12 -14.19 6.98
N THR A 10 2.02 -13.40 6.39
CA THR A 10 3.45 -13.53 6.67
C THR A 10 3.88 -12.53 7.72
N ILE A 11 4.77 -12.97 8.60
CA ILE A 11 5.32 -12.13 9.67
C ILE A 11 6.01 -10.90 9.09
N ASN A 12 6.76 -11.07 7.99
CA ASN A 12 7.44 -9.96 7.34
C ASN A 12 6.48 -8.89 6.85
N LYS A 13 5.34 -9.29 6.28
CA LYS A 13 4.33 -8.35 5.81
C LYS A 13 3.63 -7.65 6.96
N LEU A 14 3.37 -8.35 8.05
CA LEU A 14 2.81 -7.75 9.25
C LEU A 14 3.75 -6.70 9.84
N PHE A 15 5.04 -7.01 9.88
CA PHE A 15 6.06 -6.07 10.34
C PHE A 15 6.11 -4.81 9.48
N GLU A 16 6.10 -4.99 8.16
CA GLU A 16 6.09 -3.86 7.23
C GLU A 16 4.84 -3.01 7.41
N TYR A 17 3.69 -3.63 7.58
CA TYR A 17 2.45 -2.90 7.80
C TYR A 17 2.52 -2.06 9.08
N GLU A 18 3.00 -2.63 10.18
CA GLU A 18 3.11 -1.89 11.44
C GLU A 18 4.04 -0.69 11.30
N LYS A 19 5.17 -0.89 10.63
CA LYS A 19 6.15 0.16 10.38
C LYS A 19 5.54 1.30 9.54
N GLN A 20 4.86 0.94 8.45
CA GLN A 20 4.20 1.89 7.58
C GLN A 20 3.06 2.62 8.31
N SER A 21 2.31 1.88 9.13
CA SER A 21 1.20 2.43 9.89
C SER A 21 1.68 3.52 10.86
N ARG A 22 2.81 3.31 11.53
CA ARG A 22 3.39 4.31 12.42
C ARG A 22 3.81 5.57 11.67
N LEU A 23 4.42 5.39 10.49
CA LEU A 23 4.81 6.52 9.65
C LEU A 23 3.61 7.33 9.21
N ILE A 24 2.53 6.65 8.84
CA ILE A 24 1.28 7.28 8.43
C ILE A 24 0.69 8.09 9.58
N ASP A 25 0.70 7.54 10.79
CA ASP A 25 0.16 8.20 11.98
C ASP A 25 0.90 9.51 12.30
N GLU A 26 2.17 9.61 11.91
CA GLU A 26 2.98 10.80 12.14
C GLU A 26 2.87 11.83 11.03
N MET A 27 2.21 11.52 9.92
CA MET A 27 2.11 12.41 8.78
C MET A 27 1.08 13.51 8.99
N ASN A 28 1.38 14.71 8.50
CA ASN A 28 0.38 15.78 8.41
C ASN A 28 -0.53 15.54 7.20
N SER A 29 -1.53 16.42 7.02
CA SER A 29 -2.54 16.27 5.99
C SER A 29 -1.96 16.24 4.57
N ASP A 30 -1.00 17.11 4.27
CA ASP A 30 -0.39 17.18 2.94
C ASP A 30 0.47 15.94 2.66
N GLU A 31 1.22 15.50 3.65
CA GLU A 31 2.03 14.29 3.55
C GLU A 31 1.15 13.07 3.32
N LEU A 32 0.02 12.98 4.02
CA LEU A 32 -0.94 11.89 3.84
C LEU A 32 -1.50 11.85 2.42
N LYS A 33 -1.83 13.02 1.86
CA LYS A 33 -2.34 13.09 0.49
C LYS A 33 -1.31 12.62 -0.52
N ASN A 34 -0.07 13.06 -0.36
CA ASN A 34 1.02 12.66 -1.25
C ASN A 34 1.31 11.16 -1.12
N PHE A 35 1.29 10.64 0.10
CA PHE A 35 1.50 9.22 0.35
C PHE A 35 0.39 8.40 -0.32
N ALA A 36 -0.85 8.82 -0.17
CA ALA A 36 -1.99 8.11 -0.77
C ALA A 36 -1.89 8.12 -2.31
N LYS A 37 -1.50 9.24 -2.91
CA LYS A 37 -1.33 9.33 -4.36
C LYS A 37 -0.20 8.45 -4.86
N LEU A 38 0.90 8.38 -4.11
CA LEU A 38 2.03 7.51 -4.43
C LEU A 38 1.57 6.05 -4.45
N TYR A 39 0.90 5.60 -3.41
CA TYR A 39 0.43 4.22 -3.33
C TYR A 39 -0.61 3.91 -4.41
N CYS A 40 -1.46 4.87 -4.73
CA CYS A 40 -2.41 4.71 -5.82
C CYS A 40 -1.70 4.46 -7.15
N LYS A 41 -0.67 5.24 -7.46
CA LYS A 41 0.12 5.05 -8.68
C LYS A 41 0.84 3.71 -8.69
N MET A 42 1.42 3.33 -7.56
CA MET A 42 2.11 2.05 -7.45
C MET A 42 1.15 0.88 -7.67
N TYR A 43 -0.05 0.98 -7.11
CA TYR A 43 -1.09 -0.03 -7.29
C TYR A 43 -1.49 -0.16 -8.77
N LEU A 44 -1.72 0.98 -9.43
CA LEU A 44 -2.11 0.98 -10.84
C LEU A 44 -0.98 0.46 -11.74
N LEU A 45 0.25 0.83 -11.43
CA LEU A 45 1.42 0.32 -12.14
C LEU A 45 1.52 -1.20 -12.00
N GLN A 46 1.29 -1.71 -10.80
CA GLN A 46 1.30 -3.15 -10.56
C GLN A 46 0.24 -3.86 -11.40
N GLN A 47 -0.95 -3.25 -11.54
CA GLN A 47 -2.01 -3.80 -12.40
C GLN A 47 -1.59 -3.81 -13.87
N GLU A 48 -0.92 -2.77 -14.34
CA GLU A 48 -0.41 -2.73 -15.71
C GLU A 48 0.60 -3.85 -15.98
N VAL A 49 1.50 -4.08 -15.04
CA VAL A 49 2.51 -5.14 -15.14
C VAL A 49 1.82 -6.51 -15.20
N ILE A 50 0.85 -6.74 -14.33
CA ILE A 50 0.11 -8.01 -14.31
C ILE A 50 -0.65 -8.21 -15.62
N SER A 51 -1.30 -7.16 -16.14
CA SER A 51 -2.01 -7.22 -17.43
C SER A 51 -1.08 -7.54 -18.58
N SER A 52 0.12 -6.94 -18.59
CA SER A 52 1.14 -7.22 -19.61
C SER A 52 1.59 -8.67 -19.57
N LEU A 53 1.81 -9.20 -18.36
CA LEU A 53 2.19 -10.61 -18.21
C LEU A 53 1.08 -11.55 -18.64
N ALA A 54 -0.17 -11.20 -18.37
CA ALA A 54 -1.33 -12.00 -18.76
C ALA A 54 -1.53 -12.00 -20.28
N SER A 55 -1.02 -10.99 -20.98
CA SER A 55 -1.13 -10.87 -22.44
C SER A 55 -0.07 -11.70 -23.19
N LEU A 56 0.92 -12.21 -22.47
CA LEU A 56 1.95 -13.07 -23.06
C LEU A 56 1.42 -14.49 -23.19
#